data_58f14cf27afc541aad952b0789e7d58d
#
_entry.id   58f14cf27afc541aad952b0789e7d58d
#
_cell.length_a   1.000
_cell.length_b   1.000
_cell.length_c   1.000
_cell.angle_alpha   90.00
_cell.angle_beta   90.00
_cell.angle_gamma   90.00
#
_symmetry.space_group_name_H-M   'P 1'
#
loop_
_entity.id
_entity.type
_entity.pdbx_description
1 polymer ?
#
loop_
_entity_poly.entity_id
_entity_poly.type
_entity_poly.pdbx_seq_one_letter_code
_entity_poly.pdbx_strand_id
1 'polypeptide(L)'
;MANHLLIGLGGTGGKVLREFRKKVYEEFRSNEPTNGTCINYLYVDSSEDDLNSREGWKVMGKYVHLKEAQKVSIHGLDMNKFQNLSLYPGIKCFLNSGDIDLMTSKLGPLVTAGIGGQRRRLGRTLFANNLASRDGSDFMSRLKQAVQAMQSQTNDQQVTFHICAGLAGGTGSGSVVDTIAQIRQEYRPQPGGTQYKVYLYLYVPEINVANASHDSGFYQANGYAALSELNAMSVGAYYPYDVTGTMDNVTGQVRRLCEGFEPFDAAFLYSNVDEAGKTLNLAKALPASVADFIFQKTVLSAGTGKMARLDGCENDGAG
;
A
#
# COMPACT_ATOMS: atom_id res chain seq x y z
N MET A 1 -11.75 -9.22 -19.85
CA MET A 1 -10.36 -8.79 -19.60
C MET A 1 -10.24 -8.48 -18.12
N ALA A 2 -9.12 -8.79 -17.46
CA ALA A 2 -8.99 -8.55 -16.03
C ALA A 2 -8.17 -7.27 -15.78
N ASN A 3 -8.69 -6.38 -14.93
CA ASN A 3 -8.02 -5.15 -14.52
C ASN A 3 -7.32 -5.35 -13.18
N HIS A 4 -6.02 -5.08 -13.15
CA HIS A 4 -5.20 -5.20 -11.94
C HIS A 4 -4.45 -3.91 -11.67
N LEU A 5 -4.69 -3.28 -10.51
CA LEU A 5 -3.94 -2.13 -10.04
C LEU A 5 -2.98 -2.55 -8.93
N LEU A 6 -1.68 -2.47 -9.22
CA LEU A 6 -0.63 -2.74 -8.24
C LEU A 6 -0.26 -1.46 -7.51
N ILE A 7 -0.38 -1.46 -6.19
CA ILE A 7 -0.10 -0.33 -5.31
C ILE A 7 1.10 -0.68 -4.42
N GLY A 8 2.20 0.01 -4.60
CA GLY A 8 3.40 -0.14 -3.76
C GLY A 8 3.48 0.95 -2.72
N LEU A 9 3.52 0.60 -1.44
CA LEU A 9 3.62 1.51 -0.32
C LEU A 9 5.02 1.50 0.27
N GLY A 10 5.72 2.63 0.19
CA GLY A 10 7.10 2.78 0.65
C GLY A 10 8.11 2.02 -0.20
N GLY A 11 9.39 2.13 0.12
CA GLY A 11 10.48 1.55 -0.66
C GLY A 11 10.38 0.04 -0.88
N THR A 12 9.81 -0.72 0.07
CA THR A 12 9.59 -2.18 -0.10
C THR A 12 8.53 -2.44 -1.17
N GLY A 13 7.39 -1.75 -1.11
CA GLY A 13 6.34 -1.86 -2.13
C GLY A 13 6.85 -1.44 -3.51
N GLY A 14 7.61 -0.34 -3.59
CA GLY A 14 8.23 0.12 -4.84
C GLY A 14 9.17 -0.91 -5.47
N LYS A 15 9.93 -1.66 -4.66
CA LYS A 15 10.78 -2.75 -5.15
C LYS A 15 9.96 -3.90 -5.77
N VAL A 16 8.81 -4.24 -5.20
CA VAL A 16 7.91 -5.26 -5.78
C VAL A 16 7.37 -4.78 -7.13
N LEU A 17 6.88 -3.54 -7.22
CA LEU A 17 6.42 -2.97 -8.49
C LEU A 17 7.51 -2.99 -9.55
N ARG A 18 8.74 -2.67 -9.17
CA ARG A 18 9.90 -2.69 -10.05
C ARG A 18 10.15 -4.08 -10.62
N GLU A 19 10.23 -5.10 -9.77
CA GLU A 19 10.48 -6.47 -10.22
C GLU A 19 9.30 -7.02 -11.04
N PHE A 20 8.06 -6.71 -10.68
CA PHE A 20 6.88 -7.09 -11.45
C PHE A 20 6.93 -6.47 -12.87
N ARG A 21 7.24 -5.18 -12.97
CA ARG A 21 7.31 -4.51 -14.27
C ARG A 21 8.44 -5.03 -15.16
N LYS A 22 9.54 -5.46 -14.55
CA LYS A 22 10.62 -6.16 -15.28
C LYS A 22 10.13 -7.48 -15.86
N LYS A 23 9.37 -8.27 -15.09
CA LYS A 23 8.78 -9.53 -15.56
C LYS A 23 7.80 -9.32 -16.70
N VAL A 24 6.95 -8.32 -16.62
CA VAL A 24 6.06 -7.95 -17.74
C VAL A 24 6.88 -7.69 -19.01
N TYR A 25 7.96 -6.94 -18.88
CA TYR A 25 8.82 -6.64 -20.05
C TYR A 25 9.58 -7.87 -20.54
N GLU A 26 10.05 -8.73 -19.66
CA GLU A 26 10.71 -9.99 -20.04
C GLU A 26 9.80 -10.91 -20.83
N GLU A 27 8.53 -11.01 -20.43
CA GLU A 27 7.55 -11.86 -21.09
C GLU A 27 7.06 -11.28 -22.41
N PHE A 28 6.61 -10.03 -22.41
CA PHE A 28 5.90 -9.44 -23.54
C PHE A 28 6.75 -8.53 -24.42
N ARG A 29 7.99 -8.24 -24.04
CA ARG A 29 8.83 -7.20 -24.72
C ARG A 29 8.15 -5.83 -24.78
N SER A 30 7.16 -5.61 -23.94
CA SER A 30 6.34 -4.42 -23.80
C SER A 30 6.23 -4.03 -22.34
N ASN A 31 5.94 -2.75 -22.09
CA ASN A 31 5.60 -2.28 -20.75
C ASN A 31 4.21 -2.72 -20.27
N GLU A 32 3.40 -3.30 -21.15
CA GLU A 32 2.04 -3.72 -20.88
C GLU A 32 1.84 -5.15 -21.41
N PRO A 33 1.09 -6.01 -20.70
CA PRO A 33 0.75 -7.34 -21.19
C PRO A 33 -0.01 -7.26 -22.51
N THR A 34 0.21 -8.24 -23.38
CA THR A 34 -0.48 -8.34 -24.69
C THR A 34 -1.51 -9.48 -24.74
N ASN A 35 -1.76 -10.11 -23.60
CA ASN A 35 -2.66 -11.26 -23.45
C ASN A 35 -4.10 -10.90 -22.98
N GLY A 36 -4.47 -9.63 -23.04
CA GLY A 36 -5.77 -9.16 -22.58
C GLY A 36 -5.86 -8.81 -21.10
N THR A 37 -4.76 -8.92 -20.35
CA THR A 37 -4.67 -8.43 -18.96
C THR A 37 -4.31 -6.94 -18.97
N CYS A 38 -5.08 -6.11 -18.30
CA CYS A 38 -4.78 -4.70 -18.12
C CYS A 38 -4.14 -4.47 -16.75
N ILE A 39 -2.96 -3.88 -16.73
CA ILE A 39 -2.22 -3.61 -15.50
C ILE A 39 -1.86 -2.13 -15.40
N ASN A 40 -2.16 -1.54 -14.26
CA ASN A 40 -1.69 -0.22 -13.92
C ASN A 40 -0.95 -0.23 -12.55
N TYR A 41 -0.25 0.83 -12.25
CA TYR A 41 0.64 0.92 -11.08
C TYR A 41 0.39 2.21 -10.34
N LEU A 42 0.58 2.17 -9.01
CA LEU A 42 0.60 3.36 -8.17
C LEU A 42 1.68 3.18 -7.10
N TYR A 43 2.75 3.96 -7.17
CA TYR A 43 3.84 3.92 -6.19
C TYR A 43 3.72 5.13 -5.27
N VAL A 44 3.54 4.85 -3.97
CA VAL A 44 3.35 5.85 -2.93
C VAL A 44 4.55 5.85 -2.01
N ASP A 45 5.28 6.95 -1.92
CA ASP A 45 6.39 7.07 -0.97
C ASP A 45 6.52 8.49 -0.41
N SER A 46 7.11 8.57 0.77
CA SER A 46 7.55 9.82 1.38
C SER A 46 8.96 10.23 0.93
N SER A 47 9.74 9.33 0.37
CA SER A 47 11.07 9.57 -0.18
C SER A 47 10.96 9.91 -1.68
N GLU A 48 11.22 11.16 -2.04
CA GLU A 48 11.27 11.57 -3.45
C GLU A 48 12.46 10.95 -4.17
N ASP A 49 13.57 10.70 -3.48
CA ASP A 49 14.72 10.01 -4.03
C ASP A 49 14.36 8.59 -4.46
N ASP A 50 13.63 7.84 -3.61
CA ASP A 50 13.16 6.50 -3.95
C ASP A 50 12.15 6.51 -5.10
N LEU A 51 11.19 7.45 -5.10
CA LEU A 51 10.21 7.62 -6.18
C LEU A 51 10.86 7.92 -7.53
N ASN A 52 11.96 8.69 -7.54
CA ASN A 52 12.64 9.14 -8.74
C ASN A 52 13.87 8.30 -9.12
N SER A 53 14.28 7.36 -8.24
CA SER A 53 15.42 6.49 -8.51
C SER A 53 15.20 5.67 -9.77
N ARG A 54 16.22 5.64 -10.63
CA ARG A 54 16.28 4.75 -11.80
C ARG A 54 17.00 3.45 -11.52
N GLU A 55 17.53 3.30 -10.31
CA GLU A 55 18.29 2.12 -9.92
C GLU A 55 17.41 0.86 -9.96
N GLY A 56 17.95 -0.18 -10.58
CA GLY A 56 17.28 -1.48 -10.68
C GLY A 56 16.11 -1.56 -11.67
N TRP A 57 15.69 -0.46 -12.31
CA TRP A 57 14.60 -0.45 -13.30
C TRP A 57 15.03 -0.86 -14.73
N LYS A 58 16.26 -1.32 -14.90
CA LYS A 58 16.76 -1.76 -16.20
C LYS A 58 16.61 -3.28 -16.35
N VAL A 59 16.06 -3.70 -17.49
CA VAL A 59 15.89 -5.10 -17.88
C VAL A 59 16.14 -5.23 -19.39
N MET A 60 16.93 -6.21 -19.82
CA MET A 60 17.26 -6.46 -21.23
C MET A 60 17.68 -5.17 -22.00
N GLY A 61 18.43 -4.31 -21.34
CA GLY A 61 18.93 -3.05 -21.92
C GLY A 61 17.92 -1.89 -21.91
N LYS A 62 16.65 -2.11 -21.54
CA LYS A 62 15.60 -1.08 -21.49
C LYS A 62 15.29 -0.63 -20.07
N TYR A 63 14.92 0.62 -19.91
CA TYR A 63 14.38 1.15 -18.66
C TYR A 63 12.86 1.01 -18.67
N VAL A 64 12.33 0.38 -17.61
CA VAL A 64 10.89 0.10 -17.44
C VAL A 64 10.28 0.84 -16.24
N HIS A 65 10.87 1.95 -15.83
CA HIS A 65 10.40 2.74 -14.67
C HIS A 65 8.99 3.28 -14.88
N LEU A 66 8.34 3.64 -13.77
CA LEU A 66 6.97 4.15 -13.75
C LEU A 66 6.89 5.55 -14.37
N LYS A 67 5.74 5.83 -14.98
CA LYS A 67 5.39 7.17 -15.46
C LYS A 67 5.11 8.09 -14.27
N GLU A 68 5.19 9.38 -14.44
CA GLU A 68 4.93 10.36 -13.37
C GLU A 68 3.50 10.23 -12.81
N ALA A 69 2.51 9.97 -13.67
CA ALA A 69 1.13 9.74 -13.25
C ALA A 69 0.94 8.48 -12.38
N GLN A 70 1.94 7.60 -12.29
CA GLN A 70 1.92 6.37 -11.51
C GLN A 70 2.67 6.51 -10.17
N LYS A 71 3.15 7.71 -9.84
CA LYS A 71 3.87 8.01 -8.60
C LYS A 71 3.04 8.96 -7.75
N VAL A 72 3.02 8.74 -6.45
CA VAL A 72 2.39 9.61 -5.46
C VAL A 72 3.42 9.98 -4.42
N SER A 73 3.83 11.22 -4.41
CA SER A 73 4.66 11.75 -3.33
C SER A 73 3.77 12.14 -2.14
N ILE A 74 4.07 11.56 -0.99
CA ILE A 74 3.50 12.01 0.30
C ILE A 74 4.54 12.79 1.11
N HIS A 75 5.57 13.29 0.41
CA HIS A 75 6.61 14.14 0.97
C HIS A 75 6.05 15.48 1.45
N GLY A 76 6.69 16.04 2.44
CA GLY A 76 6.37 17.38 2.92
C GLY A 76 5.28 17.40 3.98
N LEU A 77 5.66 17.75 5.18
CA LEU A 77 4.77 17.90 6.33
C LEU A 77 5.15 19.17 7.10
N ASP A 78 4.22 20.11 7.11
CA ASP A 78 4.32 21.24 8.03
C ASP A 78 3.58 20.89 9.33
N MET A 79 4.35 20.54 10.38
CA MET A 79 3.79 20.21 11.70
C MET A 79 3.06 21.38 12.37
N ASN A 80 3.34 22.63 11.97
CA ASN A 80 2.62 23.79 12.51
C ASN A 80 1.11 23.75 12.19
N LYS A 81 0.73 23.10 11.10
CA LYS A 81 -0.70 22.89 10.78
C LYS A 81 -1.44 22.15 11.89
N PHE A 82 -0.78 21.24 12.59
CA PHE A 82 -1.39 20.36 13.58
C PHE A 82 -1.32 20.91 15.02
N GLN A 83 -0.78 22.10 15.24
CA GLN A 83 -0.86 22.75 16.56
C GLN A 83 -2.31 22.91 17.03
N ASN A 84 -3.25 23.08 16.08
CA ASN A 84 -4.67 23.03 16.37
C ASN A 84 -5.33 21.80 15.72
N LEU A 85 -5.25 20.64 16.38
CA LEU A 85 -5.84 19.38 15.93
C LEU A 85 -7.35 19.41 15.75
N SER A 86 -8.05 20.37 16.35
CA SER A 86 -9.50 20.48 16.16
C SER A 86 -9.89 20.82 14.72
N LEU A 87 -8.98 21.43 13.96
CA LEU A 87 -9.16 21.69 12.54
C LEU A 87 -8.94 20.46 11.64
N TYR A 88 -8.41 19.39 12.21
CA TYR A 88 -8.07 18.14 11.51
C TYR A 88 -8.67 16.93 12.25
N PRO A 89 -10.00 16.81 12.30
CA PRO A 89 -10.67 15.82 13.14
C PRO A 89 -10.25 14.37 12.82
N GLY A 90 -10.02 14.05 11.56
CA GLY A 90 -9.53 12.72 11.15
C GLY A 90 -8.12 12.40 11.66
N ILE A 91 -7.22 13.37 11.64
CA ILE A 91 -5.85 13.23 12.16
C ILE A 91 -5.86 13.16 13.69
N LYS A 92 -6.74 13.92 14.34
CA LYS A 92 -6.94 13.88 15.80
C LYS A 92 -7.34 12.48 16.32
N CYS A 93 -7.92 11.62 15.47
CA CYS A 93 -8.28 10.27 15.87
C CYS A 93 -7.08 9.37 16.18
N PHE A 94 -5.87 9.70 15.70
CA PHE A 94 -4.67 8.92 15.95
C PHE A 94 -3.45 9.73 16.41
N LEU A 95 -3.53 11.07 16.40
CA LEU A 95 -2.51 11.99 16.89
C LEU A 95 -3.04 12.82 18.05
N ASN A 96 -2.21 13.02 19.06
CA ASN A 96 -2.45 13.93 20.18
C ASN A 96 -1.36 15.00 20.26
N SER A 97 -1.50 15.97 21.19
CA SER A 97 -0.52 17.06 21.35
C SER A 97 0.88 16.54 21.71
N GLY A 98 1.00 15.53 22.56
CA GLY A 98 2.29 14.94 22.91
C GLY A 98 2.97 14.26 21.72
N ASP A 99 2.22 13.69 20.78
CA ASP A 99 2.77 13.16 19.54
C ASP A 99 3.33 14.27 18.64
N ILE A 100 2.63 15.39 18.58
CA ILE A 100 3.08 16.57 17.79
C ILE A 100 4.36 17.14 18.40
N ASP A 101 4.40 17.31 19.72
CA ASP A 101 5.59 17.79 20.42
C ASP A 101 6.77 16.86 20.19
N LEU A 102 6.57 15.54 20.26
CA LEU A 102 7.60 14.55 19.96
C LEU A 102 8.11 14.66 18.52
N MET A 103 7.19 14.73 17.55
CA MET A 103 7.54 14.86 16.13
C MET A 103 8.30 16.16 15.86
N THR A 104 7.87 17.26 16.46
CA THR A 104 8.52 18.55 16.29
C THR A 104 9.89 18.61 16.95
N SER A 105 10.01 18.13 18.20
CA SER A 105 11.25 18.29 18.98
C SER A 105 12.31 17.23 18.68
N LYS A 106 11.90 15.96 18.51
CA LYS A 106 12.84 14.83 18.36
C LYS A 106 12.94 14.28 16.94
N LEU A 107 11.89 14.40 16.15
CA LEU A 107 11.86 13.93 14.76
C LEU A 107 11.97 15.08 13.75
N GLY A 108 12.28 16.29 14.20
CA GLY A 108 12.40 17.47 13.36
C GLY A 108 13.18 17.27 12.06
N PRO A 109 14.38 16.63 12.06
CA PRO A 109 15.11 16.34 10.84
C PRO A 109 14.34 15.45 9.84
N LEU A 110 13.63 14.42 10.33
CA LEU A 110 12.80 13.53 9.48
C LEU A 110 11.55 14.27 8.97
N VAL A 111 10.93 15.08 9.83
CA VAL A 111 9.77 15.91 9.44
C VAL A 111 10.19 16.93 8.39
N THR A 112 11.31 17.61 8.57
CA THR A 112 11.85 18.56 7.60
C THR A 112 12.24 17.88 6.29
N ALA A 113 12.82 16.68 6.36
CA ALA A 113 13.10 15.87 5.18
C ALA A 113 11.85 15.23 4.57
N GLY A 114 10.69 15.33 5.22
CA GLY A 114 9.42 14.80 4.74
C GLY A 114 9.36 13.28 4.58
N ILE A 115 10.22 12.53 5.27
CA ILE A 115 10.36 11.07 5.13
C ILE A 115 9.84 10.32 6.36
N GLY A 116 9.26 9.15 6.15
CA GLY A 116 8.73 8.31 7.23
C GLY A 116 9.78 7.75 8.19
N GLY A 117 11.01 7.50 7.72
CA GLY A 117 12.20 7.18 8.51
C GLY A 117 12.02 6.04 9.52
N GLN A 118 11.34 4.94 9.14
CA GLN A 118 10.97 3.83 10.05
C GLN A 118 10.13 4.26 11.26
N ARG A 119 9.46 5.41 11.17
CA ARG A 119 8.52 5.91 12.19
C ARG A 119 7.10 5.75 11.68
N ARG A 120 6.46 4.65 12.05
CA ARG A 120 5.12 4.28 11.56
C ARG A 120 4.10 5.41 11.72
N ARG A 121 4.05 6.05 12.89
CA ARG A 121 3.13 7.16 13.16
C ARG A 121 3.41 8.39 12.29
N LEU A 122 4.68 8.70 12.05
CA LEU A 122 5.06 9.79 11.13
C LEU A 122 4.66 9.43 9.68
N GLY A 123 4.92 8.20 9.23
CA GLY A 123 4.49 7.74 7.91
C GLY A 123 2.96 7.83 7.72
N ARG A 124 2.19 7.45 8.75
CA ARG A 124 0.74 7.63 8.76
C ARG A 124 0.31 9.10 8.68
N THR A 125 1.01 9.97 9.41
CA THR A 125 0.72 11.40 9.40
C THR A 125 0.98 12.03 8.03
N LEU A 126 2.08 11.66 7.37
CA LEU A 126 2.37 12.09 5.99
C LEU A 126 1.28 11.66 5.01
N PHE A 127 0.86 10.41 5.09
CA PHE A 127 -0.20 9.90 4.22
C PHE A 127 -1.56 10.56 4.51
N ALA A 128 -1.92 10.68 5.79
CA ALA A 128 -3.15 11.35 6.21
C ALA A 128 -3.18 12.84 5.80
N ASN A 129 -2.02 13.54 5.85
CA ASN A 129 -1.89 14.90 5.34
C ASN A 129 -2.16 14.99 3.83
N ASN A 130 -1.68 14.01 3.05
CA ASN A 130 -2.00 13.93 1.62
C ASN A 130 -3.50 13.70 1.39
N LEU A 131 -4.11 12.75 2.13
CA LEU A 131 -5.54 12.45 2.02
C LEU A 131 -6.44 13.60 2.43
N ALA A 132 -6.07 14.36 3.47
CA ALA A 132 -6.84 15.51 4.00
C ALA A 132 -6.50 16.84 3.31
N SER A 133 -5.75 16.84 2.22
CA SER A 133 -5.38 18.06 1.50
C SER A 133 -6.61 18.80 0.99
N ARG A 134 -6.65 20.13 1.23
CA ARG A 134 -7.74 20.99 0.74
C ARG A 134 -7.76 21.13 -0.78
N ASP A 135 -6.62 20.98 -1.42
CA ASP A 135 -6.47 21.03 -2.87
C ASP A 135 -6.82 19.68 -3.54
N GLY A 136 -7.31 18.75 -2.76
CA GLY A 136 -7.59 17.38 -3.16
C GLY A 136 -6.41 16.43 -2.87
N SER A 137 -6.73 15.17 -2.54
CA SER A 137 -5.72 14.14 -2.33
C SER A 137 -5.10 13.71 -3.65
N ASP A 138 -3.78 13.83 -3.79
CA ASP A 138 -3.06 13.33 -4.97
C ASP A 138 -3.19 11.80 -5.07
N PHE A 139 -3.12 11.08 -3.95
CA PHE A 139 -3.36 9.63 -3.91
C PHE A 139 -4.74 9.25 -4.46
N MET A 140 -5.82 9.85 -3.93
CA MET A 140 -7.17 9.52 -4.36
C MET A 140 -7.45 9.94 -5.81
N SER A 141 -6.89 11.06 -6.24
CA SER A 141 -7.00 11.53 -7.62
C SER A 141 -6.35 10.54 -8.60
N ARG A 142 -5.11 10.13 -8.33
CA ARG A 142 -4.38 9.19 -9.18
C ARG A 142 -4.97 7.78 -9.12
N LEU A 143 -5.47 7.35 -7.96
CA LEU A 143 -6.19 6.09 -7.80
C LEU A 143 -7.42 6.04 -8.73
N LYS A 144 -8.26 7.07 -8.66
CA LYS A 144 -9.47 7.18 -9.50
C LYS A 144 -9.12 7.24 -11.00
N GLN A 145 -8.13 8.03 -11.37
CA GLN A 145 -7.66 8.12 -12.75
C GLN A 145 -7.15 6.77 -13.27
N ALA A 146 -6.37 6.04 -12.46
CA ALA A 146 -5.86 4.73 -12.84
C ALA A 146 -7.00 3.72 -13.04
N VAL A 147 -7.97 3.68 -12.14
CA VAL A 147 -9.15 2.81 -12.23
C VAL A 147 -9.97 3.14 -13.48
N GLN A 148 -10.32 4.40 -13.68
CA GLN A 148 -11.10 4.85 -14.84
C GLN A 148 -10.39 4.54 -16.17
N ALA A 149 -9.08 4.73 -16.24
CA ALA A 149 -8.29 4.43 -17.43
C ALA A 149 -8.36 2.93 -17.77
N MET A 150 -8.20 2.04 -16.77
CA MET A 150 -8.29 0.59 -16.98
C MET A 150 -9.69 0.17 -17.40
N GLN A 151 -10.73 0.64 -16.70
CA GLN A 151 -12.12 0.33 -17.02
C GLN A 151 -12.51 0.78 -18.44
N SER A 152 -12.05 1.97 -18.85
CA SER A 152 -12.27 2.48 -20.22
C SER A 152 -11.51 1.68 -21.26
N GLN A 153 -10.29 1.23 -20.97
CA GLN A 153 -9.46 0.47 -21.88
C GLN A 153 -10.01 -0.94 -22.13
N THR A 154 -10.55 -1.58 -21.10
CA THR A 154 -11.02 -2.98 -21.15
C THR A 154 -12.52 -3.12 -21.37
N ASN A 155 -13.27 -2.05 -21.17
CA ASN A 155 -14.73 -2.06 -21.09
C ASN A 155 -15.25 -3.03 -20.00
N ASP A 156 -14.46 -3.22 -18.92
CA ASP A 156 -14.76 -4.04 -17.76
C ASP A 156 -14.69 -3.19 -16.50
N GLN A 157 -15.74 -3.21 -15.70
CA GLN A 157 -15.82 -2.41 -14.48
C GLN A 157 -15.10 -3.05 -13.28
N GLN A 158 -14.78 -4.33 -13.35
CA GLN A 158 -14.10 -5.04 -12.26
C GLN A 158 -12.63 -4.62 -12.17
N VAL A 159 -12.16 -4.40 -10.96
CA VAL A 159 -10.75 -4.08 -10.68
C VAL A 159 -10.28 -4.83 -9.45
N THR A 160 -9.13 -5.46 -9.56
CA THR A 160 -8.42 -6.08 -8.42
C THR A 160 -7.26 -5.17 -7.99
N PHE A 161 -7.27 -4.79 -6.73
CA PHE A 161 -6.20 -4.00 -6.10
C PHE A 161 -5.20 -4.92 -5.42
N HIS A 162 -3.91 -4.77 -5.74
CA HIS A 162 -2.81 -5.51 -5.16
C HIS A 162 -1.93 -4.56 -4.34
N ILE A 163 -2.00 -4.60 -3.02
CA ILE A 163 -1.28 -3.69 -2.13
C ILE A 163 -0.01 -4.38 -1.61
N CYS A 164 1.15 -3.85 -1.97
CA CYS A 164 2.47 -4.35 -1.55
C CYS A 164 3.06 -3.40 -0.52
N ALA A 165 3.37 -3.87 0.68
CA ALA A 165 3.90 -3.04 1.76
C ALA A 165 4.88 -3.78 2.66
N GLY A 166 5.92 -3.07 3.13
CA GLY A 166 6.77 -3.51 4.23
C GLY A 166 6.22 -3.02 5.57
N LEU A 167 5.99 -3.93 6.51
CA LEU A 167 5.39 -3.60 7.80
C LEU A 167 6.36 -3.04 8.84
N ALA A 168 7.66 -3.14 8.59
CA ALA A 168 8.70 -2.61 9.48
C ALA A 168 9.02 -1.14 9.22
N GLY A 169 8.76 -0.63 8.02
CA GLY A 169 9.08 0.73 7.60
C GLY A 169 8.13 1.79 8.15
N GLY A 170 8.43 3.05 7.87
CA GLY A 170 7.57 4.19 8.22
C GLY A 170 6.39 4.33 7.26
N THR A 171 6.67 4.50 5.97
CA THR A 171 5.65 4.76 4.93
C THR A 171 4.72 3.58 4.75
N GLY A 172 5.24 2.39 4.39
CA GLY A 172 4.40 1.22 4.10
C GLY A 172 3.55 0.81 5.30
N SER A 173 4.18 0.59 6.46
CA SER A 173 3.49 0.22 7.70
C SER A 173 2.52 1.29 8.19
N GLY A 174 2.85 2.58 8.00
CA GLY A 174 2.01 3.70 8.44
C GLY A 174 0.78 3.91 7.58
N SER A 175 0.87 3.65 6.27
CA SER A 175 -0.21 3.99 5.32
C SER A 175 -1.11 2.82 4.93
N VAL A 176 -0.72 1.56 5.19
CA VAL A 176 -1.45 0.39 4.68
C VAL A 176 -2.91 0.35 5.12
N VAL A 177 -3.20 0.61 6.40
CA VAL A 177 -4.56 0.60 6.96
C VAL A 177 -5.43 1.66 6.30
N ASP A 178 -4.93 2.89 6.24
CA ASP A 178 -5.68 4.01 5.65
C ASP A 178 -5.81 3.85 4.12
N THR A 179 -4.85 3.23 3.44
CA THR A 179 -4.95 2.87 2.02
C THR A 179 -6.10 1.91 1.76
N ILE A 180 -6.18 0.81 2.53
CA ILE A 180 -7.29 -0.16 2.45
C ILE A 180 -8.62 0.54 2.70
N ALA A 181 -8.69 1.33 3.78
CA ALA A 181 -9.91 2.01 4.18
C ALA A 181 -10.41 2.99 3.10
N GLN A 182 -9.52 3.77 2.48
CA GLN A 182 -9.89 4.70 1.42
C GLN A 182 -10.28 4.00 0.11
N ILE A 183 -9.59 2.91 -0.26
CA ILE A 183 -9.99 2.09 -1.40
C ILE A 183 -11.38 1.52 -1.17
N ARG A 184 -11.65 0.92 -0.01
CA ARG A 184 -12.96 0.36 0.32
C ARG A 184 -14.05 1.41 0.47
N GLN A 185 -13.73 2.62 0.87
CA GLN A 185 -14.69 3.73 0.90
C GLN A 185 -15.13 4.15 -0.50
N GLU A 186 -14.22 4.17 -1.46
CA GLU A 186 -14.50 4.55 -2.85
C GLU A 186 -15.05 3.37 -3.68
N TYR A 187 -14.51 2.18 -3.47
CA TYR A 187 -14.80 0.95 -4.21
C TYR A 187 -15.35 -0.12 -3.27
N ARG A 188 -16.58 0.09 -2.80
CA ARG A 188 -17.25 -0.84 -1.88
C ARG A 188 -17.65 -2.15 -2.59
N PRO A 189 -17.51 -3.31 -1.93
CA PRO A 189 -18.13 -4.53 -2.41
C PRO A 189 -19.65 -4.33 -2.48
N GLN A 190 -20.27 -4.71 -3.59
CA GLN A 190 -21.72 -4.67 -3.73
C GLN A 190 -22.25 -6.06 -4.05
N PRO A 191 -23.20 -6.59 -3.28
CA PRO A 191 -23.83 -7.88 -3.59
C PRO A 191 -24.39 -7.88 -5.01
N GLY A 192 -23.92 -8.79 -5.87
CA GLY A 192 -24.37 -8.90 -7.26
C GLY A 192 -23.91 -7.76 -8.18
N GLY A 193 -23.09 -6.80 -7.68
CA GLY A 193 -22.56 -5.68 -8.45
C GLY A 193 -21.11 -5.87 -8.89
N THR A 194 -20.46 -4.75 -9.25
CA THR A 194 -19.05 -4.73 -9.64
C THR A 194 -18.16 -5.25 -8.53
N GLN A 195 -17.29 -6.20 -8.85
CA GLN A 195 -16.37 -6.81 -7.91
C GLN A 195 -15.08 -5.98 -7.82
N TYR A 196 -14.79 -5.51 -6.62
CA TYR A 196 -13.56 -4.81 -6.28
C TYR A 196 -12.78 -5.63 -5.25
N LYS A 197 -11.87 -6.50 -5.71
CA LYS A 197 -11.05 -7.33 -4.84
C LYS A 197 -9.83 -6.57 -4.32
N VAL A 198 -9.44 -6.80 -3.08
CA VAL A 198 -8.26 -6.21 -2.44
C VAL A 198 -7.38 -7.32 -1.88
N TYR A 199 -6.18 -7.48 -2.44
CA TYR A 199 -5.18 -8.42 -1.98
C TYR A 199 -3.98 -7.71 -1.38
N LEU A 200 -3.51 -8.20 -0.24
CA LEU A 200 -2.37 -7.64 0.48
C LEU A 200 -1.14 -8.55 0.34
N TYR A 201 0.02 -7.96 0.06
CA TYR A 201 1.32 -8.62 -0.01
C TYR A 201 2.25 -7.91 0.99
N LEU A 202 2.40 -8.51 2.16
CA LEU A 202 2.95 -7.85 3.33
C LEU A 202 4.27 -8.50 3.74
N TYR A 203 5.32 -7.70 3.80
CA TYR A 203 6.60 -8.13 4.33
C TYR A 203 6.62 -7.92 5.83
N VAL A 204 6.71 -9.01 6.59
CA VAL A 204 6.93 -8.93 8.03
C VAL A 204 8.36 -8.45 8.32
N PRO A 205 8.62 -7.88 9.51
CA PRO A 205 9.96 -7.48 9.90
C PRO A 205 10.95 -8.63 9.77
N GLU A 206 12.10 -8.35 9.17
CA GLU A 206 13.13 -9.35 8.90
C GLU A 206 13.73 -9.91 10.19
N ILE A 207 14.08 -11.19 10.14
CA ILE A 207 14.78 -11.90 11.22
C ILE A 207 16.29 -11.86 10.92
N ASN A 208 17.12 -11.69 11.95
CA ASN A 208 18.58 -11.71 11.87
C ASN A 208 19.18 -10.65 10.93
N VAL A 209 18.67 -9.43 10.97
CA VAL A 209 19.24 -8.33 10.20
C VAL A 209 20.48 -7.80 10.88
N ALA A 210 21.65 -8.06 10.27
CA ALA A 210 22.96 -7.67 10.81
C ALA A 210 23.32 -6.18 10.66
N ASN A 211 22.40 -5.35 10.16
CA ASN A 211 22.68 -3.96 9.84
C ASN A 211 22.13 -3.00 10.90
N ALA A 212 23.03 -2.27 11.55
CA ALA A 212 22.72 -1.21 12.51
C ALA A 212 21.73 -0.14 12.01
N SER A 213 21.55 0.02 10.69
CA SER A 213 20.57 0.93 10.12
C SER A 213 19.11 0.51 10.37
N HIS A 214 18.85 -0.75 10.73
CA HIS A 214 17.54 -1.28 11.05
C HIS A 214 17.29 -1.39 12.57
N ASP A 215 18.28 -1.13 13.39
CA ASP A 215 18.20 -1.21 14.85
C ASP A 215 17.66 0.08 15.48
N SER A 216 16.56 0.59 14.92
CA SER A 216 15.89 1.76 15.51
C SER A 216 15.06 1.39 16.75
N GLY A 217 15.02 0.13 17.17
CA GLY A 217 14.16 -0.40 18.22
C GLY A 217 12.66 -0.42 17.87
N PHE A 218 12.27 0.20 16.74
CA PHE A 218 10.87 0.29 16.32
C PHE A 218 10.50 -0.71 15.23
N TYR A 219 11.48 -1.35 14.63
CA TYR A 219 11.32 -2.20 13.45
C TYR A 219 10.32 -3.34 13.68
N GLN A 220 10.56 -4.15 14.71
CA GLN A 220 9.65 -5.23 15.09
C GLN A 220 8.32 -4.71 15.64
N ALA A 221 8.37 -3.64 16.45
CA ALA A 221 7.17 -3.02 17.00
C ALA A 221 6.23 -2.46 15.92
N ASN A 222 6.78 -1.87 14.85
CA ASN A 222 6.00 -1.41 13.70
C ASN A 222 5.26 -2.58 13.03
N GLY A 223 5.94 -3.71 12.80
CA GLY A 223 5.34 -4.90 12.21
C GLY A 223 4.23 -5.47 13.07
N TYR A 224 4.49 -5.62 14.38
CA TYR A 224 3.50 -6.09 15.32
C TYR A 224 2.24 -5.20 15.33
N ALA A 225 2.42 -3.89 15.42
CA ALA A 225 1.31 -2.94 15.44
C ALA A 225 0.48 -3.01 14.14
N ALA A 226 1.15 -3.06 12.98
CA ALA A 226 0.47 -3.14 11.69
C ALA A 226 -0.31 -4.45 11.55
N LEU A 227 0.29 -5.60 11.89
CA LEU A 227 -0.39 -6.90 11.85
C LEU A 227 -1.57 -6.95 12.82
N SER A 228 -1.42 -6.39 14.04
CA SER A 228 -2.51 -6.35 15.01
C SER A 228 -3.70 -5.53 14.52
N GLU A 229 -3.45 -4.38 13.89
CA GLU A 229 -4.52 -3.57 13.31
C GLU A 229 -5.18 -4.26 12.12
N LEU A 230 -4.41 -4.86 11.21
CA LEU A 230 -4.94 -5.58 10.05
C LEU A 230 -5.76 -6.80 10.48
N ASN A 231 -5.27 -7.57 11.46
CA ASN A 231 -6.01 -8.69 12.02
C ASN A 231 -7.31 -8.22 12.70
N ALA A 232 -7.27 -7.15 13.49
CA ALA A 232 -8.46 -6.61 14.11
C ALA A 232 -9.48 -6.08 13.06
N MET A 233 -9.01 -5.54 11.93
CA MET A 233 -9.88 -5.17 10.82
C MET A 233 -10.53 -6.38 10.16
N SER A 234 -9.77 -7.46 9.91
CA SER A 234 -10.28 -8.65 9.22
C SER A 234 -11.36 -9.39 10.00
N VAL A 235 -11.32 -9.32 11.34
CA VAL A 235 -12.33 -9.92 12.22
C VAL A 235 -13.41 -8.94 12.68
N GLY A 236 -13.44 -7.71 12.15
CA GLY A 236 -14.42 -6.70 12.50
C GLY A 236 -14.29 -6.14 13.92
N ALA A 237 -13.13 -6.32 14.57
CA ALA A 237 -12.84 -5.79 15.90
C ALA A 237 -12.29 -4.35 15.88
N TYR A 238 -11.91 -3.86 14.72
CA TYR A 238 -11.41 -2.50 14.53
C TYR A 238 -11.86 -1.93 13.18
N TYR A 239 -12.39 -0.74 13.23
CA TYR A 239 -12.76 0.05 12.06
C TYR A 239 -11.99 1.37 12.08
N PRO A 240 -11.11 1.64 11.10
CA PRO A 240 -10.33 2.86 11.08
C PRO A 240 -11.23 4.09 10.90
N TYR A 241 -10.86 5.18 11.56
CA TYR A 241 -11.48 6.47 11.31
C TYR A 241 -11.07 7.03 9.95
N ASP A 242 -11.96 7.75 9.32
CA ASP A 242 -11.67 8.47 8.09
C ASP A 242 -10.70 9.63 8.35
N VAL A 243 -9.43 9.42 7.99
CA VAL A 243 -8.37 10.41 8.21
C VAL A 243 -8.57 11.70 7.42
N THR A 244 -9.49 11.73 6.43
CA THR A 244 -9.90 12.96 5.76
C THR A 244 -10.73 13.87 6.66
N GLY A 245 -11.23 13.34 7.78
CA GLY A 245 -12.06 14.08 8.73
C GLY A 245 -13.53 14.16 8.34
N THR A 246 -13.97 13.36 7.38
CA THR A 246 -15.41 13.30 7.03
C THR A 246 -16.21 12.83 8.23
N MET A 247 -17.24 13.63 8.57
CA MET A 247 -18.10 13.36 9.71
C MET A 247 -19.23 12.40 9.33
N ASP A 248 -19.61 11.56 10.26
CA ASP A 248 -20.84 10.80 10.20
C ASP A 248 -22.03 11.68 10.54
N ASN A 249 -23.02 11.74 9.65
CA ASN A 249 -24.18 12.63 9.78
C ASN A 249 -25.13 12.25 10.93
N VAL A 250 -25.05 11.02 11.43
CA VAL A 250 -25.94 10.54 12.52
C VAL A 250 -25.29 10.78 13.87
N THR A 251 -24.01 10.41 14.00
CA THR A 251 -23.29 10.46 15.28
C THR A 251 -22.61 11.80 15.53
N GLY A 252 -22.37 12.62 14.49
CA GLY A 252 -21.58 13.84 14.59
C GLY A 252 -20.10 13.60 14.92
N GLN A 253 -19.62 12.37 14.81
CA GLN A 253 -18.22 11.98 15.00
C GLN A 253 -17.54 11.75 13.65
N VAL A 254 -16.20 11.64 13.65
CA VAL A 254 -15.48 11.24 12.46
C VAL A 254 -15.94 9.85 12.04
N ARG A 255 -16.31 9.71 10.77
CA ARG A 255 -16.83 8.47 10.21
C ARG A 255 -15.83 7.31 10.37
N ARG A 256 -16.34 6.12 10.67
CA ARG A 256 -15.57 4.87 10.60
C ARG A 256 -15.68 4.28 9.21
N LEU A 257 -14.59 3.70 8.74
CA LEU A 257 -14.50 3.07 7.41
C LEU A 257 -14.46 1.55 7.57
N CYS A 258 -14.84 0.83 6.51
CA CYS A 258 -14.92 -0.64 6.45
C CYS A 258 -15.94 -1.27 7.41
N GLU A 259 -16.84 -0.51 7.97
CA GLU A 259 -17.89 -1.06 8.84
C GLU A 259 -18.93 -1.83 8.00
N GLY A 260 -19.18 -3.09 8.40
CA GLY A 260 -20.19 -3.96 7.77
C GLY A 260 -19.74 -4.68 6.51
N PHE A 261 -18.45 -4.67 6.14
CA PHE A 261 -17.90 -5.44 5.03
C PHE A 261 -16.42 -5.77 5.21
N GLU A 262 -15.94 -6.77 4.49
CA GLU A 262 -14.55 -7.20 4.55
C GLU A 262 -13.60 -6.13 4.00
N PRO A 263 -12.55 -5.76 4.76
CA PRO A 263 -11.61 -4.74 4.34
C PRO A 263 -10.69 -5.19 3.19
N PHE A 264 -10.38 -6.49 3.13
CA PHE A 264 -9.58 -7.11 2.08
C PHE A 264 -9.96 -8.58 1.91
N ASP A 265 -9.75 -9.12 0.71
CA ASP A 265 -10.15 -10.49 0.34
C ASP A 265 -9.10 -11.52 0.77
N ALA A 266 -7.81 -11.17 0.72
CA ALA A 266 -6.75 -12.02 1.24
C ALA A 266 -5.50 -11.21 1.61
N ALA A 267 -4.69 -11.76 2.53
CA ALA A 267 -3.40 -11.22 2.93
C ALA A 267 -2.32 -12.30 2.88
N PHE A 268 -1.26 -12.05 2.11
CA PHE A 268 -0.09 -12.91 1.97
C PHE A 268 1.07 -12.31 2.76
N LEU A 269 1.58 -13.06 3.73
CA LEU A 269 2.70 -12.64 4.56
C LEU A 269 4.01 -13.25 4.04
N TYR A 270 5.02 -12.42 3.91
CA TYR A 270 6.34 -12.81 3.42
C TYR A 270 7.42 -12.53 4.45
N SER A 271 8.26 -13.53 4.68
CA SER A 271 9.46 -13.45 5.52
C SER A 271 10.72 -13.42 4.64
N ASN A 272 11.82 -12.92 5.20
CA ASN A 272 13.14 -13.02 4.58
C ASN A 272 13.83 -14.38 4.83
N VAL A 273 13.14 -15.32 5.46
CA VAL A 273 13.64 -16.66 5.73
C VAL A 273 12.76 -17.67 5.01
N ASP A 274 13.35 -18.53 4.20
CA ASP A 274 12.64 -19.60 3.51
C ASP A 274 12.38 -20.82 4.46
N GLU A 275 11.66 -21.81 3.95
CA GLU A 275 11.30 -23.03 4.69
C GLU A 275 12.52 -23.83 5.17
N ALA A 276 13.68 -23.69 4.51
CA ALA A 276 14.94 -24.32 4.90
C ALA A 276 15.73 -23.48 5.92
N GLY A 277 15.21 -22.34 6.36
CA GLY A 277 15.88 -21.41 7.28
C GLY A 277 16.93 -20.53 6.61
N LYS A 278 17.01 -20.50 5.27
CA LYS A 278 17.96 -19.67 4.53
C LYS A 278 17.43 -18.25 4.39
N THR A 279 18.30 -17.28 4.68
CA THR A 279 17.97 -15.86 4.54
C THR A 279 17.97 -15.42 3.07
N LEU A 280 16.89 -14.80 2.63
CA LEU A 280 16.73 -14.22 1.32
C LEU A 280 17.22 -12.77 1.29
N ASN A 281 17.78 -12.34 0.17
CA ASN A 281 18.19 -10.96 -0.04
C ASN A 281 16.98 -10.04 -0.21
N LEU A 282 16.84 -9.09 0.72
CA LEU A 282 15.72 -8.13 0.79
C LEU A 282 15.71 -7.10 -0.34
N ALA A 283 16.84 -6.84 -0.96
CA ALA A 283 16.94 -5.85 -2.02
C ALA A 283 16.48 -6.40 -3.38
N LYS A 284 16.64 -7.70 -3.62
CA LYS A 284 16.39 -8.34 -4.92
C LYS A 284 15.57 -9.62 -4.82
N ALA A 285 16.03 -10.61 -4.07
CA ALA A 285 15.43 -11.95 -4.10
C ALA A 285 13.99 -11.97 -3.60
N LEU A 286 13.73 -11.39 -2.44
CA LEU A 286 12.38 -11.38 -1.88
C LEU A 286 11.39 -10.54 -2.70
N PRO A 287 11.70 -9.29 -3.13
CA PRO A 287 10.82 -8.56 -4.04
C PRO A 287 10.57 -9.28 -5.37
N ALA A 288 11.57 -9.96 -5.93
CA ALA A 288 11.41 -10.73 -7.15
C ALA A 288 10.49 -11.93 -6.96
N SER A 289 10.59 -12.66 -5.83
CA SER A 289 9.72 -13.78 -5.52
C SER A 289 8.26 -13.36 -5.37
N VAL A 290 8.00 -12.26 -4.65
CA VAL A 290 6.64 -11.72 -4.51
C VAL A 290 6.08 -11.22 -5.85
N ALA A 291 6.90 -10.52 -6.62
CA ALA A 291 6.52 -10.07 -7.96
C ALA A 291 6.21 -11.25 -8.89
N ASP A 292 6.98 -12.35 -8.79
CA ASP A 292 6.75 -13.57 -9.55
C ASP A 292 5.41 -14.22 -9.16
N PHE A 293 5.14 -14.34 -7.88
CA PHE A 293 3.87 -14.85 -7.38
C PHE A 293 2.69 -14.04 -7.94
N ILE A 294 2.74 -12.72 -7.83
CA ILE A 294 1.68 -11.85 -8.35
C ILE A 294 1.58 -12.01 -9.88
N PHE A 295 2.70 -12.04 -10.59
CA PHE A 295 2.73 -12.17 -12.05
C PHE A 295 2.10 -13.47 -12.54
N GLN A 296 2.45 -14.59 -11.93
CA GLN A 296 1.85 -15.89 -12.25
C GLN A 296 0.34 -15.90 -12.04
N LYS A 297 -0.13 -15.24 -10.97
CA LYS A 297 -1.55 -15.20 -10.62
C LYS A 297 -2.37 -14.26 -11.47
N THR A 298 -1.80 -13.11 -11.86
CA THR A 298 -2.53 -12.06 -12.58
C THR A 298 -2.37 -12.14 -14.10
N VAL A 299 -1.17 -12.50 -14.55
CA VAL A 299 -0.81 -12.43 -15.97
C VAL A 299 -0.83 -13.80 -16.65
N LEU A 300 -0.14 -14.78 -16.08
CA LEU A 300 -0.03 -16.10 -16.72
C LEU A 300 -1.27 -16.97 -16.53
N SER A 301 -2.02 -16.79 -15.45
CA SER A 301 -3.26 -17.54 -15.22
C SER A 301 -4.48 -16.97 -15.98
N ALA A 302 -4.37 -15.75 -16.49
CA ALA A 302 -5.41 -15.09 -17.27
C ALA A 302 -5.69 -15.83 -18.59
N GLY A 303 -6.52 -16.83 -18.59
CA GLY A 303 -6.85 -17.67 -19.76
C GLY A 303 -6.80 -19.17 -19.50
N THR A 304 -6.29 -19.61 -18.37
CA THR A 304 -6.18 -21.04 -18.03
C THR A 304 -7.23 -21.54 -17.04
N GLY A 305 -8.14 -20.70 -16.56
CA GLY A 305 -9.11 -21.04 -15.50
C GLY A 305 -8.46 -21.37 -14.14
N LYS A 306 -7.13 -21.30 -14.03
CA LYS A 306 -6.38 -21.62 -12.81
C LYS A 306 -6.42 -20.53 -11.73
N MET A 307 -6.99 -19.35 -12.00
CA MET A 307 -7.28 -18.37 -10.95
C MET A 307 -8.24 -18.90 -9.88
N ALA A 308 -9.08 -19.86 -10.21
CA ALA A 308 -9.96 -20.54 -9.26
C ALA A 308 -9.24 -21.20 -8.06
N ARG A 309 -7.91 -21.38 -8.12
CA ARG A 309 -7.13 -21.90 -6.99
C ARG A 309 -6.67 -20.84 -5.99
N LEU A 310 -6.71 -19.56 -6.34
CA LEU A 310 -6.53 -18.48 -5.35
C LEU A 310 -7.84 -18.13 -4.64
N ASP A 311 -8.95 -18.23 -5.38
CA ASP A 311 -10.27 -18.11 -4.77
C ASP A 311 -10.51 -19.19 -3.70
N GLY A 312 -9.85 -20.35 -3.79
CA GLY A 312 -9.81 -21.37 -2.74
C GLY A 312 -8.87 -21.08 -1.55
N CYS A 313 -8.10 -19.99 -1.60
CA CYS A 313 -7.34 -19.45 -0.46
C CYS A 313 -8.00 -18.20 0.12
N GLU A 314 -9.05 -17.68 -0.51
CA GLU A 314 -9.96 -16.73 0.09
C GLU A 314 -10.66 -17.48 1.23
N ASN A 315 -10.65 -16.93 2.43
CA ASN A 315 -11.33 -17.49 3.60
C ASN A 315 -12.78 -17.85 3.22
N ASP A 316 -13.02 -19.10 2.86
CA ASP A 316 -14.30 -19.71 3.15
C ASP A 316 -14.40 -19.69 4.66
N GLY A 317 -15.19 -18.77 5.22
CA GLY A 317 -15.35 -18.56 6.66
C GLY A 317 -15.87 -19.78 7.43
N ALA A 318 -15.16 -20.88 7.27
CA ALA A 318 -15.41 -22.16 7.88
C ALA A 318 -14.13 -22.63 8.60
N GLY A 319 -14.06 -22.30 9.89
CA GLY A 319 -13.03 -22.85 10.79
C GLY A 319 -12.95 -22.11 12.09
#